data_4b546b2fa70d2c2e79dc1c70cd71d614
#
_entry.id   4b546b2fa70d2c2e79dc1c70cd71d614
#
_cell.length_a   1.000
_cell.length_b   1.000
_cell.length_c   1.000
_cell.angle_alpha   90.00
_cell.angle_beta   90.00
_cell.angle_gamma   90.00
#
_symmetry.space_group_name_H-M   'P 1'
#
loop_
_entity.id
_entity.type
_entity.pdbx_description
1 polymer ?
#
loop_
_entity_poly.entity_id
_entity_poly.type
_entity_poly.pdbx_seq_one_letter_code
_entity_poly.pdbx_strand_id
1 'polypeptide(L)'
;RIDRSPWFQGKYNPKASSIEFNKTITVHSGHSQRESWEGYNVLVVVLDEISGFELESTSGNEQAKTASAIYKMYRGSVASRFPDFGKLILLSFPRFKNDFIQQRYNEVIAQKEIIIRSHTFKVDPDLPDEIEENKFTIEWEEDHIQAYTVPKIFALKRPTWEINPTRSIEDFTIDFYSDPSDALSRFACMPPDAVDAFFRSREKVEQAFNNPNFAVDSMGRFSSWFQPKEDTEYFVHVDLAQKHDHCAVAMSHVAGWVSMKVGGQMKESAPRIIVDAVRYWTPTASKSVDFTEVKDYILELRERGFNLKMVTFDRWNSHDMMQQLNVHGIKTELLSVAKKHYEDLSLALTEERISGPQIQLLIDELLQLRINKDKIDHPRKGSKDLSDAVCGSVYH
;
A
#
# COMPACT_ATOMS: atom_id res chain seq x y z
N ARG A 1 -17.02 32.50 13.82
CA ARG A 1 -18.35 32.04 14.33
C ARG A 1 -18.59 32.49 15.78
N ILE A 2 -17.57 32.60 16.62
CA ILE A 2 -17.67 33.10 18.01
C ILE A 2 -18.24 34.51 17.99
N ASP A 3 -17.82 35.39 17.08
CA ASP A 3 -18.31 36.76 16.91
C ASP A 3 -19.81 36.87 16.70
N ARG A 4 -20.43 35.86 16.12
CA ARG A 4 -21.85 35.82 15.81
C ARG A 4 -22.71 35.25 16.96
N SER A 5 -22.08 34.73 18.01
CA SER A 5 -22.78 34.12 19.12
C SER A 5 -23.05 35.19 20.21
N PRO A 6 -24.28 35.46 20.54
CA PRO A 6 -24.64 36.39 21.62
C PRO A 6 -24.02 36.00 22.97
N TRP A 7 -23.78 34.71 23.20
CA TRP A 7 -23.18 34.17 24.40
C TRP A 7 -21.76 34.66 24.64
N PHE A 8 -20.97 34.82 23.57
CA PHE A 8 -19.54 35.17 23.64
C PHE A 8 -19.29 36.68 23.54
N GLN A 9 -20.29 37.50 23.23
CA GLN A 9 -20.10 38.95 23.11
C GLN A 9 -19.54 39.56 24.39
N GLY A 10 -18.43 40.32 24.25
CA GLY A 10 -17.71 40.96 25.37
C GLY A 10 -17.02 40.00 26.33
N LYS A 11 -16.91 38.71 26.01
CA LYS A 11 -16.32 37.68 26.91
C LYS A 11 -14.99 37.12 26.40
N TYR A 12 -14.47 37.63 25.32
CA TYR A 12 -13.24 37.13 24.72
C TYR A 12 -12.44 38.25 24.06
N ASN A 13 -11.11 38.04 23.95
CA ASN A 13 -10.17 38.90 23.26
C ASN A 13 -9.42 38.10 22.20
N PRO A 14 -9.66 38.31 20.89
CA PRO A 14 -8.99 37.59 19.82
C PRO A 14 -7.55 38.12 19.66
N LYS A 15 -6.59 37.18 19.52
CA LYS A 15 -5.21 37.41 19.13
C LYS A 15 -4.89 36.71 17.83
N ALA A 16 -3.71 36.90 17.27
CA ALA A 16 -3.32 36.31 15.98
C ALA A 16 -3.37 34.75 15.97
N SER A 17 -3.00 34.09 17.06
CA SER A 17 -2.93 32.63 17.18
C SER A 17 -3.71 32.07 18.37
N SER A 18 -4.44 32.94 19.10
CA SER A 18 -5.19 32.52 20.28
C SER A 18 -6.43 33.37 20.52
N ILE A 19 -7.31 32.85 21.35
CA ILE A 19 -8.50 33.55 21.86
C ILE A 19 -8.46 33.46 23.38
N GLU A 20 -8.35 34.62 24.06
CA GLU A 20 -8.41 34.70 25.50
C GLU A 20 -9.85 34.92 25.95
N PHE A 21 -10.35 34.09 26.80
CA PHE A 21 -11.66 34.23 27.43
C PHE A 21 -11.52 34.79 28.84
N ASN A 22 -12.54 35.46 29.30
CA ASN A 22 -12.66 35.86 30.70
C ASN A 22 -12.50 34.60 31.58
N LYS A 23 -11.88 34.75 32.74
CA LYS A 23 -11.54 33.67 33.70
C LYS A 23 -10.31 32.84 33.35
N THR A 24 -9.31 33.43 32.68
CA THR A 24 -7.99 32.81 32.47
C THR A 24 -8.00 31.53 31.57
N ILE A 25 -9.00 31.36 30.74
CA ILE A 25 -9.01 30.30 29.73
C ILE A 25 -8.53 30.88 28.40
N THR A 26 -7.54 30.24 27.79
CA THR A 26 -7.06 30.63 26.46
C THR A 26 -7.20 29.43 25.52
N VAL A 27 -7.76 29.67 24.35
CA VAL A 27 -7.78 28.69 23.25
C VAL A 27 -6.68 29.04 22.26
N HIS A 28 -5.77 28.13 22.03
CA HIS A 28 -4.68 28.28 21.09
C HIS A 28 -4.93 27.47 19.81
N SER A 29 -4.59 28.05 18.65
CA SER A 29 -4.37 27.28 17.44
C SER A 29 -2.96 26.73 17.49
N GLY A 30 -2.85 25.41 17.51
CA GLY A 30 -1.58 24.69 17.63
C GLY A 30 -1.03 24.22 16.28
N HIS A 31 0.19 23.76 16.30
CA HIS A 31 0.83 23.04 15.21
C HIS A 31 1.54 21.79 15.75
N SER A 32 1.99 20.90 14.89
CA SER A 32 2.54 19.58 15.24
C SER A 32 3.97 19.62 15.83
N GLN A 33 4.50 20.77 16.24
CA GLN A 33 5.82 20.88 16.89
C GLN A 33 5.68 20.71 18.41
N ARG A 34 6.35 19.70 18.93
CA ARG A 34 6.30 19.32 20.35
C ARG A 34 6.73 20.42 21.33
N GLU A 35 7.86 21.04 21.02
CA GLU A 35 8.56 21.93 21.97
C GLU A 35 7.77 23.20 22.35
N SER A 36 6.81 23.60 21.53
CA SER A 36 6.04 24.85 21.74
C SER A 36 5.00 24.76 22.85
N TRP A 37 4.63 23.55 23.30
CA TRP A 37 3.48 23.33 24.18
C TRP A 37 3.82 22.60 25.48
N GLU A 38 5.10 22.25 25.70
CA GLU A 38 5.55 21.69 26.98
C GLU A 38 5.42 22.74 28.10
N GLY A 39 4.85 22.31 29.22
CA GLY A 39 4.67 23.15 30.40
C GLY A 39 3.33 23.86 30.53
N TYR A 40 2.49 23.88 29.50
CA TYR A 40 1.15 24.43 29.61
C TYR A 40 0.20 23.54 30.44
N ASN A 41 -0.70 24.17 31.17
CA ASN A 41 -1.82 23.50 31.85
C ASN A 41 -2.95 23.28 30.84
N VAL A 42 -2.91 22.16 30.13
CA VAL A 42 -3.86 21.89 29.03
C VAL A 42 -5.06 21.14 29.56
N LEU A 43 -6.24 21.77 29.50
CA LEU A 43 -7.51 21.18 29.91
C LEU A 43 -8.13 20.34 28.78
N VAL A 44 -8.13 20.85 27.56
CA VAL A 44 -8.68 20.17 26.38
C VAL A 44 -7.70 20.30 25.24
N VAL A 45 -7.44 19.19 24.57
CA VAL A 45 -6.67 19.13 23.32
C VAL A 45 -7.53 18.50 22.24
N VAL A 46 -7.51 19.11 21.06
CA VAL A 46 -8.06 18.52 19.83
C VAL A 46 -6.89 18.33 18.86
N LEU A 47 -6.59 17.09 18.53
CA LEU A 47 -5.61 16.72 17.51
C LEU A 47 -6.38 16.39 16.24
N ASP A 48 -6.52 17.38 15.39
CA ASP A 48 -7.24 17.26 14.13
C ASP A 48 -6.29 16.73 13.04
N GLU A 49 -6.80 15.89 12.16
CA GLU A 49 -6.04 15.22 11.10
C GLU A 49 -4.77 14.49 11.59
N ILE A 50 -4.83 13.86 12.76
CA ILE A 50 -3.65 13.24 13.41
C ILE A 50 -2.97 12.19 12.52
N SER A 51 -3.68 11.53 11.63
CA SER A 51 -3.13 10.63 10.62
C SER A 51 -2.22 11.33 9.60
N GLY A 52 -2.29 12.66 9.52
CA GLY A 52 -1.41 13.48 8.69
C GLY A 52 -0.06 13.80 9.32
N PHE A 53 0.13 13.49 10.61
CA PHE A 53 1.38 13.74 11.31
C PHE A 53 2.45 12.73 10.87
N GLU A 54 3.71 13.08 11.00
CA GLU A 54 4.81 12.20 10.58
C GLU A 54 4.74 10.84 11.28
N LEU A 55 4.90 9.77 10.50
CA LEU A 55 4.77 8.40 10.99
C LEU A 55 6.05 7.90 11.67
N GLU A 56 7.20 8.25 11.10
CA GLU A 56 8.53 7.88 11.58
C GLU A 56 9.50 9.02 11.34
N SER A 57 10.41 9.23 12.28
CA SER A 57 11.48 10.20 12.14
C SER A 57 12.72 9.55 11.55
N THR A 58 13.31 10.21 10.57
CA THR A 58 14.57 9.80 9.91
C THR A 58 15.81 10.27 10.66
N SER A 59 15.67 11.14 11.65
CA SER A 59 16.77 11.63 12.50
C SER A 59 16.34 11.75 13.96
N GLY A 60 17.30 11.69 14.90
CA GLY A 60 17.02 11.64 16.35
C GLY A 60 16.16 12.79 16.89
N ASN A 61 16.14 13.95 16.23
CA ASN A 61 15.34 15.11 16.63
C ASN A 61 13.91 15.12 16.05
N GLU A 62 13.63 14.32 15.03
CA GLU A 62 12.31 14.29 14.35
C GLU A 62 11.28 13.40 15.04
N GLN A 63 11.70 12.51 15.97
CA GLN A 63 10.76 11.71 16.77
C GLN A 63 9.73 12.58 17.51
N ALA A 64 10.06 13.82 17.76
CA ALA A 64 9.16 14.78 18.41
C ALA A 64 7.92 15.15 17.61
N LYS A 65 7.92 14.92 16.28
CA LYS A 65 6.81 15.29 15.37
C LYS A 65 5.85 14.16 15.06
N THR A 66 6.13 12.95 15.53
CA THR A 66 5.27 11.81 15.24
C THR A 66 3.93 11.88 15.97
N ALA A 67 2.87 11.34 15.36
CA ALA A 67 1.55 11.26 15.98
C ALA A 67 1.60 10.64 17.38
N SER A 68 2.38 9.58 17.57
CA SER A 68 2.57 8.90 18.85
C SER A 68 3.25 9.78 19.90
N ALA A 69 4.29 10.52 19.53
CA ALA A 69 5.01 11.40 20.46
C ALA A 69 4.13 12.56 20.92
N ILE A 70 3.43 13.21 20.00
CA ILE A 70 2.52 14.33 20.27
C ILE A 70 1.35 13.84 21.16
N TYR A 71 0.76 12.72 20.84
CA TYR A 71 -0.29 12.12 21.65
C TYR A 71 0.16 11.83 23.08
N LYS A 72 1.34 11.19 23.26
CA LYS A 72 1.89 10.87 24.59
C LYS A 72 2.14 12.10 25.42
N MET A 73 2.69 13.16 24.81
CA MET A 73 2.95 14.43 25.47
C MET A 73 1.66 15.06 26.02
N TYR A 74 0.66 15.24 25.16
CA TYR A 74 -0.60 15.85 25.58
C TYR A 74 -1.40 14.97 26.53
N ARG A 75 -1.41 13.64 26.34
CA ARG A 75 -2.02 12.71 27.28
C ARG A 75 -1.45 12.84 28.68
N GLY A 76 -0.11 12.95 28.77
CA GLY A 76 0.58 13.15 30.04
C GLY A 76 0.21 14.49 30.70
N SER A 77 0.18 15.57 29.92
CA SER A 77 -0.18 16.90 30.41
C SER A 77 -1.64 16.94 30.91
N VAL A 78 -2.60 16.44 30.11
CA VAL A 78 -4.01 16.42 30.48
C VAL A 78 -4.25 15.54 31.71
N ALA A 79 -3.69 14.32 31.74
CA ALA A 79 -3.90 13.37 32.83
C ALA A 79 -3.29 13.83 34.15
N SER A 80 -2.13 14.52 34.12
CA SER A 80 -1.47 14.99 35.35
C SER A 80 -2.13 16.24 35.95
N ARG A 81 -2.70 17.11 35.10
CA ARG A 81 -3.25 18.40 35.56
C ARG A 81 -4.75 18.38 35.76
N PHE A 82 -5.47 17.62 34.95
CA PHE A 82 -6.92 17.56 34.95
C PHE A 82 -7.46 16.13 34.82
N PRO A 83 -7.16 15.24 35.81
CA PRO A 83 -7.45 13.81 35.71
C PRO A 83 -8.94 13.48 35.56
N ASP A 84 -9.84 14.33 36.10
CA ASP A 84 -11.28 14.05 36.14
C ASP A 84 -12.05 14.64 34.96
N PHE A 85 -11.64 15.79 34.44
CA PHE A 85 -12.39 16.51 33.38
C PHE A 85 -11.56 16.91 32.19
N GLY A 86 -10.28 16.70 32.19
CA GLY A 86 -9.44 16.93 31.01
C GLY A 86 -9.86 16.04 29.83
N LYS A 87 -9.79 16.59 28.63
CA LYS A 87 -10.18 15.88 27.39
C LYS A 87 -9.04 15.89 26.37
N LEU A 88 -8.80 14.73 25.79
CA LEU A 88 -7.95 14.57 24.61
C LEU A 88 -8.82 13.99 23.50
N ILE A 89 -9.01 14.75 22.45
CA ILE A 89 -9.89 14.42 21.32
C ILE A 89 -9.02 14.22 20.09
N LEU A 90 -9.14 13.07 19.46
CA LEU A 90 -8.46 12.71 18.21
C LEU A 90 -9.51 12.69 17.10
N LEU A 91 -9.26 13.44 16.04
CA LEU A 91 -10.12 13.50 14.86
C LEU A 91 -9.26 13.19 13.63
N SER A 92 -9.64 12.22 12.85
CA SER A 92 -9.01 11.89 11.57
C SER A 92 -9.80 10.83 10.82
N PHE A 93 -9.55 10.70 9.54
CA PHE A 93 -9.82 9.46 8.83
C PHE A 93 -8.54 8.59 8.81
N PRO A 94 -8.66 7.26 8.82
CA PRO A 94 -7.50 6.38 8.76
C PRO A 94 -6.94 6.36 7.34
N ARG A 95 -5.65 6.69 7.18
CA ARG A 95 -4.99 6.68 5.87
C ARG A 95 -4.57 5.29 5.44
N PHE A 96 -4.33 4.38 6.41
CA PHE A 96 -3.96 2.98 6.19
C PHE A 96 -4.25 2.14 7.44
N LYS A 97 -4.28 0.80 7.29
CA LYS A 97 -4.71 -0.14 8.36
C LYS A 97 -3.90 -0.04 9.66
N ASN A 98 -2.62 0.31 9.57
CA ASN A 98 -1.74 0.50 10.73
C ASN A 98 -1.52 1.96 11.09
N ASP A 99 -2.37 2.85 10.62
CA ASP A 99 -2.36 4.26 10.97
C ASP A 99 -2.58 4.47 12.47
N PHE A 100 -2.02 5.55 13.01
CA PHE A 100 -2.11 5.86 14.43
C PHE A 100 -3.55 5.93 14.93
N ILE A 101 -4.46 6.60 14.20
CA ILE A 101 -5.87 6.69 14.60
C ILE A 101 -6.55 5.32 14.57
N GLN A 102 -6.25 4.49 13.56
CA GLN A 102 -6.81 3.15 13.45
C GLN A 102 -6.30 2.22 14.56
N GLN A 103 -5.02 2.32 14.91
CA GLN A 103 -4.47 1.58 16.05
C GLN A 103 -5.17 1.97 17.36
N ARG A 104 -5.34 3.29 17.61
CA ARG A 104 -6.07 3.78 18.81
C ARG A 104 -7.52 3.30 18.84
N TYR A 105 -8.18 3.31 17.70
CA TYR A 105 -9.53 2.77 17.56
C TYR A 105 -9.57 1.27 17.90
N ASN A 106 -8.68 0.48 17.32
CA ASN A 106 -8.61 -0.96 17.53
C ASN A 106 -8.29 -1.34 18.99
N GLU A 107 -7.49 -0.54 19.70
CA GLU A 107 -7.21 -0.77 21.14
C GLU A 107 -8.44 -0.60 22.03
N VAL A 108 -9.36 0.25 21.63
CA VAL A 108 -10.60 0.50 22.39
C VAL A 108 -11.64 -0.58 22.10
N ILE A 109 -11.61 -1.18 20.92
CA ILE A 109 -12.62 -2.10 20.41
C ILE A 109 -12.08 -3.53 20.43
N ALA A 110 -12.37 -4.28 21.49
CA ALA A 110 -11.97 -5.67 21.65
C ALA A 110 -12.85 -6.66 20.87
N GLN A 111 -14.12 -6.32 20.64
CA GLN A 111 -15.07 -7.14 19.87
C GLN A 111 -15.87 -6.22 18.95
N LYS A 112 -15.95 -6.55 17.68
CA LYS A 112 -16.75 -5.85 16.68
C LYS A 112 -17.64 -6.82 15.92
N GLU A 113 -18.89 -6.41 15.74
CA GLU A 113 -19.75 -6.97 14.74
C GLU A 113 -19.54 -6.18 13.44
N ILE A 114 -19.04 -6.84 12.40
CA ILE A 114 -18.79 -6.20 11.11
C ILE A 114 -19.96 -6.52 10.20
N ILE A 115 -20.59 -5.47 9.67
CA ILE A 115 -21.60 -5.59 8.62
C ILE A 115 -20.96 -5.04 7.34
N ILE A 116 -21.02 -5.84 6.28
CA ILE A 116 -20.64 -5.37 4.95
C ILE A 116 -21.83 -4.65 4.33
N ARG A 117 -21.62 -3.42 3.95
CA ARG A 117 -22.54 -2.60 3.16
C ARG A 117 -22.00 -2.45 1.75
N SER A 118 -22.91 -2.35 0.80
CA SER A 118 -22.57 -2.07 -0.58
C SER A 118 -23.45 -0.97 -1.18
N HIS A 119 -22.90 -0.23 -2.12
CA HIS A 119 -23.65 0.77 -2.88
C HIS A 119 -23.17 0.76 -4.34
N THR A 120 -24.13 0.81 -5.27
CA THR A 120 -23.86 0.83 -6.71
C THR A 120 -24.16 2.21 -7.25
N PHE A 121 -23.17 2.82 -7.86
CA PHE A 121 -23.27 4.11 -8.53
C PHE A 121 -23.53 3.95 -10.04
N LYS A 122 -24.17 4.93 -10.63
CA LYS A 122 -24.17 5.17 -12.07
C LYS A 122 -23.17 6.25 -12.41
N VAL A 123 -22.36 6.04 -13.45
CA VAL A 123 -21.41 7.04 -13.96
C VAL A 123 -22.15 8.16 -14.69
N ASP A 124 -23.12 7.77 -15.53
CA ASP A 124 -24.02 8.69 -16.25
C ASP A 124 -25.46 8.38 -15.86
N PRO A 125 -26.15 9.28 -15.13
CA PRO A 125 -27.54 9.10 -14.73
C PRO A 125 -28.54 8.98 -15.88
N ASP A 126 -28.20 9.54 -17.04
CA ASP A 126 -29.10 9.58 -18.19
C ASP A 126 -29.08 8.29 -19.03
N LEU A 127 -28.12 7.41 -18.78
CA LEU A 127 -28.05 6.11 -19.44
C LEU A 127 -29.00 5.08 -18.79
N PRO A 128 -29.58 4.16 -19.61
CA PRO A 128 -30.42 3.09 -19.12
C PRO A 128 -29.78 2.21 -18.05
N ASP A 129 -30.59 1.65 -17.14
CA ASP A 129 -30.12 0.79 -16.04
C ASP A 129 -29.55 -0.55 -16.50
N GLU A 130 -29.82 -0.97 -17.73
CA GLU A 130 -29.35 -2.22 -18.31
C GLU A 130 -27.88 -2.16 -18.74
N ILE A 131 -27.26 -0.98 -18.79
CA ILE A 131 -25.87 -0.83 -19.19
C ILE A 131 -24.95 -1.05 -17.97
N GLU A 132 -24.43 -2.27 -17.83
CA GLU A 132 -23.53 -2.64 -16.72
C GLU A 132 -22.22 -1.83 -16.71
N GLU A 133 -21.71 -1.44 -17.88
CA GLU A 133 -20.49 -0.60 -18.01
C GLU A 133 -20.68 0.81 -17.40
N ASN A 134 -21.93 1.24 -17.17
CA ASN A 134 -22.28 2.50 -16.54
C ASN A 134 -22.41 2.40 -15.01
N LYS A 135 -22.16 1.21 -14.44
CA LYS A 135 -22.30 0.97 -13.00
C LYS A 135 -20.97 0.59 -12.40
N PHE A 136 -20.75 0.99 -11.15
CA PHE A 136 -19.70 0.45 -10.31
C PHE A 136 -20.21 0.33 -8.87
N THR A 137 -19.76 -0.72 -8.18
CA THR A 137 -20.18 -1.01 -6.81
C THR A 137 -18.97 -0.84 -5.88
N ILE A 138 -19.19 -0.16 -4.75
CA ILE A 138 -18.25 -0.13 -3.64
C ILE A 138 -18.80 -0.95 -2.47
N GLU A 139 -17.89 -1.50 -1.68
CA GLU A 139 -18.22 -2.18 -0.43
C GLU A 139 -17.42 -1.55 0.71
N TRP A 140 -18.02 -1.48 1.91
CA TRP A 140 -17.33 -1.03 3.11
C TRP A 140 -17.81 -1.80 4.34
N GLU A 141 -16.96 -1.84 5.35
CA GLU A 141 -17.30 -2.40 6.65
C GLU A 141 -17.96 -1.33 7.51
N GLU A 142 -19.12 -1.65 8.06
CA GLU A 142 -19.80 -0.85 9.06
C GLU A 142 -19.64 -1.52 10.42
N ASP A 143 -18.96 -0.84 11.33
CA ASP A 143 -18.88 -1.28 12.71
C ASP A 143 -20.17 -0.88 13.44
N HIS A 144 -20.98 -1.83 13.84
CA HIS A 144 -22.19 -1.59 14.62
C HIS A 144 -21.94 -1.16 16.07
N ILE A 145 -20.75 -0.75 16.37
CA ILE A 145 -20.37 -0.37 17.69
C ILE A 145 -20.73 1.08 17.93
N GLN A 146 -21.79 1.29 18.67
CA GLN A 146 -22.28 2.62 18.95
C GLN A 146 -21.45 3.37 19.99
N ALA A 147 -20.89 2.72 20.98
CA ALA A 147 -19.97 3.30 21.94
C ALA A 147 -19.32 2.19 22.77
N TYR A 148 -17.99 2.17 22.85
CA TYR A 148 -17.28 1.34 23.79
C TYR A 148 -16.79 2.18 24.93
N THR A 149 -17.28 1.90 26.08
CA THR A 149 -16.76 2.40 27.33
C THR A 149 -15.72 1.42 27.90
N VAL A 150 -14.50 1.48 27.37
CA VAL A 150 -13.39 1.30 28.29
C VAL A 150 -13.43 2.50 29.22
N PRO A 151 -13.26 2.38 30.56
CA PRO A 151 -13.39 3.51 31.45
C PRO A 151 -12.64 4.73 30.92
N LYS A 152 -13.38 5.84 30.70
CA LYS A 152 -12.90 7.15 30.23
C LYS A 152 -12.49 7.27 28.75
N ILE A 153 -12.70 6.28 27.89
CA ILE A 153 -12.40 6.40 26.45
C ILE A 153 -13.68 6.18 25.63
N PHE A 154 -13.88 7.04 24.66
CA PHE A 154 -14.93 6.91 23.64
C PHE A 154 -14.27 6.82 22.27
N ALA A 155 -14.69 5.89 21.43
CA ALA A 155 -14.25 5.77 20.05
C ALA A 155 -15.45 5.58 19.11
N LEU A 156 -15.44 6.26 17.98
CA LEU A 156 -16.48 6.19 16.97
C LEU A 156 -15.82 6.19 15.58
N LYS A 157 -16.25 5.28 14.72
CA LYS A 157 -15.87 5.20 13.32
C LYS A 157 -17.14 5.09 12.48
N ARG A 158 -17.36 6.05 11.58
CA ARG A 158 -18.55 6.13 10.73
C ARG A 158 -18.24 6.76 9.39
N PRO A 159 -18.91 6.34 8.31
CA PRO A 159 -18.87 7.03 7.02
C PRO A 159 -19.34 8.48 7.13
N THR A 160 -18.86 9.32 6.23
CA THR A 160 -19.18 10.76 6.20
C THR A 160 -20.68 11.01 6.04
N TRP A 161 -21.36 10.23 5.23
CA TRP A 161 -22.81 10.34 4.98
C TRP A 161 -23.69 9.93 6.15
N GLU A 162 -23.16 9.19 7.13
CA GLU A 162 -23.87 8.89 8.37
C GLU A 162 -23.69 9.97 9.45
N ILE A 163 -22.51 10.62 9.47
CA ILE A 163 -22.20 11.66 10.46
C ILE A 163 -22.73 13.02 10.03
N ASN A 164 -22.65 13.31 8.73
CA ASN A 164 -23.04 14.60 8.18
C ASN A 164 -24.41 14.51 7.48
N PRO A 165 -25.50 14.95 8.12
CA PRO A 165 -26.85 14.83 7.56
C PRO A 165 -27.10 15.69 6.32
N THR A 166 -26.15 16.53 5.93
CA THR A 166 -26.21 17.34 4.69
C THR A 166 -25.54 16.69 3.51
N ARG A 167 -25.00 15.46 3.68
CA ARG A 167 -24.32 14.70 2.66
C ARG A 167 -24.96 13.35 2.47
N SER A 168 -24.99 12.90 1.22
CA SER A 168 -25.37 11.53 0.85
C SER A 168 -24.16 10.81 0.22
N ILE A 169 -24.25 9.51 0.04
CA ILE A 169 -23.19 8.74 -0.57
C ILE A 169 -22.96 9.14 -2.05
N GLU A 170 -24.02 9.56 -2.74
CA GLU A 170 -24.04 10.02 -4.13
C GLU A 170 -23.18 11.27 -4.33
N ASP A 171 -23.05 12.12 -3.31
CA ASP A 171 -22.19 13.31 -3.38
C ASP A 171 -20.71 12.98 -3.67
N PHE A 172 -20.31 11.74 -3.45
CA PHE A 172 -18.94 11.26 -3.60
C PHE A 172 -18.73 10.35 -4.82
N THR A 173 -19.71 10.26 -5.73
CA THR A 173 -19.66 9.37 -6.92
C THR A 173 -18.38 9.57 -7.73
N ILE A 174 -18.00 10.82 -7.99
CA ILE A 174 -16.80 11.15 -8.79
C ILE A 174 -15.53 10.72 -8.06
N ASP A 175 -15.46 10.92 -6.75
CA ASP A 175 -14.31 10.52 -5.93
C ASP A 175 -14.14 8.99 -5.95
N PHE A 176 -15.22 8.25 -5.74
CA PHE A 176 -15.22 6.79 -5.78
C PHE A 176 -14.89 6.23 -7.16
N TYR A 177 -15.31 6.90 -8.21
CA TYR A 177 -14.98 6.50 -9.58
C TYR A 177 -13.51 6.78 -9.93
N SER A 178 -12.98 7.93 -9.50
CA SER A 178 -11.63 8.38 -9.85
C SER A 178 -10.53 7.69 -9.06
N ASP A 179 -10.71 7.56 -7.74
CA ASP A 179 -9.78 6.85 -6.83
C ASP A 179 -10.57 6.14 -5.73
N PRO A 180 -11.08 4.93 -6.00
CA PRO A 180 -11.89 4.18 -5.03
C PRO A 180 -11.21 3.98 -3.68
N SER A 181 -9.89 3.76 -3.69
CA SER A 181 -9.11 3.48 -2.47
C SER A 181 -9.00 4.71 -1.57
N ASP A 182 -8.69 5.89 -2.13
CA ASP A 182 -8.64 7.14 -1.36
C ASP A 182 -10.04 7.54 -0.88
N ALA A 183 -11.05 7.39 -1.72
CA ALA A 183 -12.43 7.70 -1.37
C ALA A 183 -12.97 6.79 -0.26
N LEU A 184 -12.70 5.48 -0.28
CA LEU A 184 -13.03 4.55 0.80
C LEU A 184 -12.34 4.94 2.12
N SER A 185 -11.07 5.33 2.05
CA SER A 185 -10.32 5.79 3.23
C SER A 185 -10.94 7.06 3.83
N ARG A 186 -11.16 8.09 2.99
CA ARG A 186 -11.62 9.41 3.44
C ARG A 186 -13.07 9.44 3.88
N PHE A 187 -13.95 8.86 3.06
CA PHE A 187 -15.39 9.04 3.22
C PHE A 187 -16.05 7.85 3.89
N ALA A 188 -15.57 6.62 3.66
CA ALA A 188 -16.09 5.41 4.30
C ALA A 188 -15.26 4.96 5.52
N CYS A 189 -14.17 5.64 5.85
CA CYS A 189 -13.22 5.26 6.90
C CYS A 189 -12.62 3.85 6.73
N MET A 190 -12.48 3.37 5.50
CA MET A 190 -11.92 2.07 5.12
C MET A 190 -10.49 2.24 4.60
N PRO A 191 -9.47 2.17 5.46
CA PRO A 191 -8.11 2.44 5.02
C PRO A 191 -7.53 1.29 4.18
N PRO A 192 -6.71 1.62 3.16
CA PRO A 192 -5.89 0.64 2.46
C PRO A 192 -4.80 0.07 3.38
N ASP A 193 -4.12 -0.99 2.95
CA ASP A 193 -3.07 -1.63 3.74
C ASP A 193 -1.87 -0.70 4.04
N ALA A 194 -1.53 0.22 3.09
CA ALA A 194 -0.49 1.24 3.28
C ALA A 194 -0.83 2.55 2.53
N VAL A 195 -0.39 3.71 3.08
CA VAL A 195 -0.69 5.07 2.54
C VAL A 195 -0.11 5.28 1.16
N ASP A 196 1.13 4.83 0.97
CA ASP A 196 1.90 5.05 -0.23
C ASP A 196 2.11 3.73 -0.99
N ALA A 197 1.21 2.74 -0.76
CA ALA A 197 1.29 1.49 -1.48
C ALA A 197 1.18 1.75 -2.98
N PHE A 198 2.19 1.29 -3.71
CA PHE A 198 2.19 1.39 -5.16
C PHE A 198 1.09 0.51 -5.75
N PHE A 199 0.96 -0.73 -5.27
CA PHE A 199 -0.14 -1.63 -5.61
C PHE A 199 -1.24 -1.51 -4.55
N ARG A 200 -2.29 -0.76 -4.85
CA ARG A 200 -3.34 -0.40 -3.89
C ARG A 200 -4.37 -1.50 -3.65
N SER A 201 -4.58 -2.39 -4.61
CA SER A 201 -5.56 -3.47 -4.51
C SER A 201 -4.88 -4.79 -4.14
N ARG A 202 -4.98 -5.18 -2.86
CA ARG A 202 -4.57 -6.51 -2.38
C ARG A 202 -5.24 -7.62 -3.17
N GLU A 203 -6.54 -7.48 -3.42
CA GLU A 203 -7.33 -8.47 -4.14
C GLU A 203 -6.78 -8.77 -5.53
N LYS A 204 -6.44 -7.72 -6.31
CA LYS A 204 -5.86 -7.89 -7.65
C LYS A 204 -4.49 -8.54 -7.62
N VAL A 205 -3.65 -8.22 -6.64
CA VAL A 205 -2.34 -8.86 -6.45
C VAL A 205 -2.52 -10.32 -6.08
N GLU A 206 -3.37 -10.64 -5.11
CA GLU A 206 -3.63 -12.01 -4.68
C GLU A 206 -4.33 -12.84 -5.78
N GLN A 207 -5.23 -12.24 -6.54
CA GLN A 207 -5.87 -12.89 -7.68
C GLN A 207 -4.87 -13.24 -8.80
N ALA A 208 -3.93 -12.33 -9.09
CA ALA A 208 -2.91 -12.56 -10.10
C ALA A 208 -1.90 -13.65 -9.68
N PHE A 209 -1.50 -13.65 -8.42
CA PHE A 209 -0.51 -14.59 -7.87
C PHE A 209 -1.17 -15.65 -6.98
N ASN A 210 -2.08 -16.45 -7.55
CA ASN A 210 -2.86 -17.45 -6.84
C ASN A 210 -2.61 -18.89 -7.31
N ASN A 211 -1.70 -19.14 -8.25
CA ASN A 211 -1.42 -20.49 -8.73
C ASN A 211 -0.61 -21.29 -7.67
N PRO A 212 -1.19 -22.36 -7.09
CA PRO A 212 -0.52 -23.15 -6.06
C PRO A 212 0.55 -24.09 -6.62
N ASN A 213 0.64 -24.24 -7.95
CA ASN A 213 1.61 -25.12 -8.58
C ASN A 213 2.95 -24.39 -8.77
N PHE A 214 3.96 -24.82 -8.03
CA PHE A 214 5.30 -24.25 -8.12
C PHE A 214 6.16 -25.00 -9.13
N ALA A 215 6.88 -24.26 -9.97
CA ALA A 215 7.83 -24.82 -10.93
C ALA A 215 8.98 -25.56 -10.24
N VAL A 216 9.32 -25.15 -9.02
CA VAL A 216 10.43 -25.69 -8.23
C VAL A 216 9.92 -26.06 -6.84
N ASP A 217 10.29 -27.27 -6.37
CA ASP A 217 9.93 -27.75 -5.04
C ASP A 217 10.79 -27.07 -3.91
N SER A 218 10.47 -27.36 -2.66
CA SER A 218 11.21 -26.84 -1.50
C SER A 218 12.69 -27.26 -1.44
N MET A 219 13.08 -28.29 -2.22
CA MET A 219 14.48 -28.75 -2.33
C MET A 219 15.20 -28.12 -3.53
N GLY A 220 14.55 -27.22 -4.26
CA GLY A 220 15.12 -26.56 -5.44
C GLY A 220 15.06 -27.35 -6.72
N ARG A 221 14.36 -28.49 -6.77
CA ARG A 221 14.23 -29.33 -7.96
C ARG A 221 13.01 -28.94 -8.77
N PHE A 222 13.14 -28.95 -10.09
CA PHE A 222 12.01 -28.68 -10.97
C PHE A 222 10.94 -29.76 -10.87
N SER A 223 9.69 -29.34 -10.80
CA SER A 223 8.52 -30.20 -10.87
C SER A 223 8.45 -30.91 -12.22
N SER A 224 8.01 -32.17 -12.26
CA SER A 224 7.93 -32.97 -13.49
C SER A 224 6.98 -32.39 -14.53
N TRP A 225 5.93 -31.71 -14.11
CA TRP A 225 4.96 -31.03 -14.98
C TRP A 225 5.50 -29.77 -15.63
N PHE A 226 6.57 -29.17 -15.07
CA PHE A 226 7.15 -27.93 -15.56
C PHE A 226 8.00 -28.18 -16.79
N GLN A 227 7.40 -28.02 -17.95
CA GLN A 227 7.96 -28.27 -19.27
C GLN A 227 7.76 -27.04 -20.16
N PRO A 228 8.68 -26.78 -21.11
CA PRO A 228 8.53 -25.70 -22.06
C PRO A 228 7.32 -25.92 -22.96
N LYS A 229 6.68 -24.83 -23.39
CA LYS A 229 5.64 -24.84 -24.43
C LYS A 229 6.31 -24.67 -25.79
N GLU A 230 5.79 -25.36 -26.80
CA GLU A 230 6.24 -25.22 -28.19
C GLU A 230 6.08 -23.75 -28.64
N ASP A 231 6.99 -23.29 -29.46
CA ASP A 231 7.01 -21.95 -30.08
C ASP A 231 6.87 -20.76 -29.08
N THR A 232 7.22 -20.98 -27.82
CA THR A 232 7.11 -19.96 -26.78
C THR A 232 8.47 -19.38 -26.44
N GLU A 233 8.56 -18.05 -26.45
CA GLU A 233 9.75 -17.31 -26.00
C GLU A 233 9.59 -16.95 -24.52
N TYR A 234 10.64 -17.21 -23.73
CA TYR A 234 10.69 -16.95 -22.30
C TYR A 234 11.68 -15.84 -21.98
N PHE A 235 11.28 -14.97 -21.07
CA PHE A 235 12.07 -13.85 -20.58
C PHE A 235 12.41 -14.06 -19.11
N VAL A 236 13.66 -13.84 -18.76
CA VAL A 236 14.16 -14.06 -17.41
C VAL A 236 14.75 -12.76 -16.88
N HIS A 237 14.47 -12.42 -15.64
CA HIS A 237 15.16 -11.35 -14.93
C HIS A 237 15.76 -11.88 -13.64
N VAL A 238 16.97 -11.39 -13.35
CA VAL A 238 17.77 -11.80 -12.20
C VAL A 238 18.10 -10.57 -11.38
N ASP A 239 17.64 -10.55 -10.15
CA ASP A 239 18.05 -9.59 -9.14
C ASP A 239 19.10 -10.25 -8.22
N LEU A 240 20.35 -9.78 -8.31
CA LEU A 240 21.49 -10.35 -7.60
C LEU A 240 21.74 -9.64 -6.28
N ALA A 241 21.52 -10.33 -5.17
CA ALA A 241 21.94 -9.89 -3.85
C ALA A 241 22.80 -10.96 -3.15
N GLN A 242 23.81 -10.54 -2.39
CA GLN A 242 24.81 -11.47 -1.84
C GLN A 242 24.72 -11.69 -0.33
N LYS A 243 24.44 -10.65 0.46
CA LYS A 243 24.66 -10.73 1.93
C LYS A 243 23.46 -10.39 2.80
N HIS A 244 22.58 -9.50 2.39
CA HIS A 244 21.52 -8.97 3.24
C HIS A 244 20.13 -9.15 2.63
N ASP A 245 20.03 -9.11 1.32
CA ASP A 245 18.79 -9.19 0.57
C ASP A 245 18.69 -10.54 -0.13
N HIS A 246 17.50 -10.90 -0.61
CA HIS A 246 17.30 -12.13 -1.37
C HIS A 246 17.91 -12.00 -2.77
N CYS A 247 18.48 -13.09 -3.29
CA CYS A 247 18.72 -13.17 -4.74
C CYS A 247 17.51 -13.81 -5.38
N ALA A 248 16.93 -13.21 -6.42
CA ALA A 248 15.72 -13.68 -7.04
C ALA A 248 15.87 -13.84 -8.57
N VAL A 249 15.21 -14.85 -9.11
CA VAL A 249 15.10 -15.11 -10.55
C VAL A 249 13.64 -15.35 -10.89
N ALA A 250 13.08 -14.57 -11.80
CA ALA A 250 11.76 -14.78 -12.34
C ALA A 250 11.81 -15.05 -13.83
N MET A 251 10.92 -15.93 -14.31
CA MET A 251 10.73 -16.25 -15.72
C MET A 251 9.28 -16.07 -16.11
N SER A 252 9.03 -15.41 -17.23
CA SER A 252 7.71 -15.18 -17.78
C SER A 252 7.63 -15.41 -19.27
N HIS A 253 6.41 -15.57 -19.80
CA HIS A 253 6.12 -15.60 -21.23
C HIS A 253 4.81 -14.90 -21.56
N VAL A 254 4.64 -14.51 -22.83
CA VAL A 254 3.38 -14.01 -23.37
C VAL A 254 2.52 -15.22 -23.80
N ALA A 255 1.39 -15.43 -23.09
CA ALA A 255 0.48 -16.55 -23.36
C ALA A 255 -0.55 -16.24 -24.44
N GLY A 256 -0.64 -15.00 -24.89
CA GLY A 256 -1.59 -14.55 -25.90
C GLY A 256 -1.78 -13.05 -25.83
N TRP A 257 -2.75 -12.53 -26.58
CA TRP A 257 -3.05 -11.10 -26.69
C TRP A 257 -4.52 -10.88 -26.41
N VAL A 258 -4.84 -9.85 -25.64
CA VAL A 258 -6.21 -9.41 -25.36
C VAL A 258 -6.47 -8.10 -26.03
N SER A 259 -7.64 -7.95 -26.63
CA SER A 259 -8.04 -6.69 -27.24
C SER A 259 -8.59 -5.74 -26.19
N MET A 260 -8.05 -4.54 -26.13
CA MET A 260 -8.45 -3.50 -25.18
C MET A 260 -9.42 -2.52 -25.81
N LYS A 261 -10.47 -2.12 -25.09
CA LYS A 261 -11.36 -1.02 -25.50
C LYS A 261 -10.80 0.30 -25.02
N VAL A 262 -10.49 1.21 -25.94
CA VAL A 262 -10.10 2.59 -25.63
C VAL A 262 -11.15 3.52 -26.25
N GLY A 263 -11.85 4.28 -25.42
CA GLY A 263 -12.89 5.22 -25.89
C GLY A 263 -14.05 4.54 -26.61
N GLY A 264 -14.47 3.34 -26.18
CA GLY A 264 -15.57 2.59 -26.78
C GLY A 264 -15.24 1.87 -28.10
N GLN A 265 -14.01 1.97 -28.59
CA GLN A 265 -13.53 1.24 -29.78
C GLN A 265 -12.46 0.23 -29.41
N MET A 266 -12.53 -0.96 -30.03
CA MET A 266 -11.47 -2.00 -29.90
C MET A 266 -10.23 -1.50 -30.65
N LYS A 267 -9.22 -1.02 -29.95
CA LYS A 267 -8.07 -0.35 -30.62
C LYS A 267 -6.70 -0.92 -30.30
N GLU A 268 -6.50 -1.58 -29.19
CA GLU A 268 -5.18 -2.04 -28.80
C GLU A 268 -5.22 -3.49 -28.36
N SER A 269 -4.22 -4.27 -28.78
CA SER A 269 -3.96 -5.59 -28.21
C SER A 269 -2.86 -5.46 -27.16
N ALA A 270 -3.11 -5.98 -25.97
CA ALA A 270 -2.18 -6.01 -24.88
C ALA A 270 -1.77 -7.46 -24.56
N PRO A 271 -0.52 -7.73 -24.15
CA PRO A 271 -0.09 -9.09 -23.86
C PRO A 271 -0.75 -9.64 -22.60
N ARG A 272 -1.19 -10.89 -22.66
CA ARG A 272 -1.50 -11.69 -21.48
C ARG A 272 -0.24 -12.42 -21.05
N ILE A 273 0.21 -12.18 -19.83
CA ILE A 273 1.51 -12.62 -19.33
C ILE A 273 1.33 -13.71 -18.28
N ILE A 274 2.17 -14.73 -18.36
CA ILE A 274 2.27 -15.75 -17.33
C ILE A 274 3.68 -15.67 -16.72
N VAL A 275 3.76 -15.49 -15.42
CA VAL A 275 4.97 -15.70 -14.65
C VAL A 275 5.05 -17.18 -14.36
N ASP A 276 5.96 -17.88 -15.05
CA ASP A 276 6.05 -19.33 -15.03
C ASP A 276 6.78 -19.86 -13.80
N ALA A 277 7.82 -19.13 -13.38
CA ALA A 277 8.65 -19.51 -12.26
C ALA A 277 9.20 -18.27 -11.55
N VAL A 278 9.23 -18.34 -10.22
CA VAL A 278 10.00 -17.43 -9.38
C VAL A 278 10.77 -18.28 -8.38
N ARG A 279 12.08 -18.12 -8.36
CA ARG A 279 12.98 -18.75 -7.40
C ARG A 279 13.79 -17.71 -6.68
N TYR A 280 14.01 -17.91 -5.40
CA TYR A 280 14.83 -17.02 -4.60
C TYR A 280 15.73 -17.79 -3.65
N TRP A 281 16.84 -17.18 -3.28
CA TRP A 281 17.83 -17.67 -2.32
C TRP A 281 17.95 -16.66 -1.20
N THR A 282 17.81 -17.16 0.02
CA THR A 282 17.91 -16.33 1.23
C THR A 282 19.29 -16.49 1.83
N PRO A 283 20.12 -15.43 1.95
CA PRO A 283 21.37 -15.51 2.66
C PRO A 283 21.11 -15.76 4.15
N THR A 284 22.06 -16.42 4.82
CA THR A 284 22.06 -16.61 6.26
C THR A 284 23.21 -15.84 6.89
N ALA A 285 23.20 -15.68 8.22
CA ALA A 285 24.28 -15.02 8.95
C ALA A 285 25.67 -15.67 8.67
N SER A 286 25.70 -16.95 8.29
CA SER A 286 26.92 -17.74 8.06
C SER A 286 27.20 -18.07 6.58
N LYS A 287 26.23 -17.88 5.68
CA LYS A 287 26.37 -18.28 4.26
C LYS A 287 25.76 -17.22 3.34
N SER A 288 26.60 -16.64 2.51
CA SER A 288 26.17 -15.78 1.38
C SER A 288 25.46 -16.63 0.32
N VAL A 289 24.69 -15.98 -0.55
CA VAL A 289 24.14 -16.63 -1.75
C VAL A 289 25.28 -17.03 -2.68
N ASP A 290 25.27 -18.29 -3.13
CA ASP A 290 26.21 -18.79 -4.13
C ASP A 290 25.66 -18.48 -5.53
N PHE A 291 26.30 -17.57 -6.23
CA PHE A 291 25.90 -17.20 -7.59
C PHE A 291 26.08 -18.34 -8.61
N THR A 292 26.86 -19.38 -8.26
CA THR A 292 26.93 -20.59 -9.07
C THR A 292 25.58 -21.31 -9.10
N GLU A 293 24.90 -21.41 -7.95
CA GLU A 293 23.56 -22.01 -7.88
C GLU A 293 22.55 -21.24 -8.74
N VAL A 294 22.66 -19.90 -8.78
CA VAL A 294 21.78 -19.05 -9.61
C VAL A 294 22.04 -19.27 -11.10
N LYS A 295 23.31 -19.31 -11.49
CA LYS A 295 23.72 -19.61 -12.87
C LYS A 295 23.24 -20.99 -13.30
N ASP A 296 23.51 -22.01 -12.48
CA ASP A 296 23.17 -23.39 -12.79
C ASP A 296 21.64 -23.56 -12.95
N TYR A 297 20.84 -22.84 -12.16
CA TYR A 297 19.39 -22.78 -12.34
C TYR A 297 18.98 -22.25 -13.73
N ILE A 298 19.63 -21.20 -14.21
CA ILE A 298 19.34 -20.63 -15.55
C ILE A 298 19.79 -21.59 -16.66
N LEU A 299 20.93 -22.23 -16.49
CA LEU A 299 21.41 -23.24 -17.44
C LEU A 299 20.48 -24.45 -17.49
N GLU A 300 19.99 -24.92 -16.34
CA GLU A 300 19.02 -26.02 -16.26
C GLU A 300 17.72 -25.69 -16.99
N LEU A 301 17.21 -24.45 -16.91
CA LEU A 301 16.04 -24.03 -17.70
C LEU A 301 16.28 -24.26 -19.20
N ARG A 302 17.46 -23.86 -19.69
CA ARG A 302 17.82 -24.06 -21.09
C ARG A 302 17.97 -25.54 -21.44
N GLU A 303 18.63 -26.33 -20.61
CA GLU A 303 18.81 -27.77 -20.80
C GLU A 303 17.47 -28.51 -20.84
N ARG A 304 16.49 -28.05 -20.12
CA ARG A 304 15.10 -28.54 -20.16
C ARG A 304 14.33 -28.15 -21.43
N GLY A 305 14.93 -27.32 -22.29
CA GLY A 305 14.37 -26.92 -23.58
C GLY A 305 13.61 -25.60 -23.59
N PHE A 306 13.62 -24.82 -22.49
CA PHE A 306 13.02 -23.49 -22.50
C PHE A 306 13.77 -22.57 -23.49
N ASN A 307 13.04 -21.97 -24.42
CA ASN A 307 13.59 -21.00 -25.37
C ASN A 307 13.78 -19.66 -24.69
N LEU A 308 14.91 -19.51 -23.96
CA LEU A 308 15.25 -18.28 -23.26
C LEU A 308 15.63 -17.20 -24.27
N LYS A 309 14.69 -16.32 -24.60
CA LYS A 309 14.89 -15.22 -25.55
C LYS A 309 15.88 -14.19 -25.02
N MET A 310 15.75 -13.84 -23.74
CA MET A 310 16.57 -12.86 -23.07
C MET A 310 16.67 -13.18 -21.58
N VAL A 311 17.86 -13.02 -21.01
CA VAL A 311 18.10 -13.03 -19.57
C VAL A 311 18.67 -11.67 -19.18
N THR A 312 17.95 -10.93 -18.34
CA THR A 312 18.35 -9.60 -17.90
C THR A 312 18.80 -9.60 -16.45
N PHE A 313 19.68 -8.66 -16.14
CA PHE A 313 20.28 -8.50 -14.82
C PHE A 313 20.24 -7.04 -14.39
N ASP A 314 20.08 -6.76 -13.09
CA ASP A 314 20.44 -5.45 -12.57
C ASP A 314 21.98 -5.26 -12.66
N ARG A 315 22.41 -3.98 -12.60
CA ARG A 315 23.82 -3.60 -12.89
C ARG A 315 24.85 -4.14 -11.89
N TRP A 316 24.41 -4.55 -10.71
CA TRP A 316 25.33 -4.94 -9.65
C TRP A 316 25.84 -6.38 -9.85
N ASN A 317 27.18 -6.53 -9.89
CA ASN A 317 27.90 -7.82 -9.87
C ASN A 317 27.53 -8.86 -10.97
N SER A 318 26.91 -8.44 -12.07
CA SER A 318 26.33 -9.34 -13.09
C SER A 318 27.27 -9.72 -14.23
N HIS A 319 28.33 -8.95 -14.46
CA HIS A 319 29.17 -9.10 -15.67
C HIS A 319 29.78 -10.49 -15.86
N ASP A 320 30.31 -11.11 -14.80
CA ASP A 320 30.91 -12.44 -14.90
C ASP A 320 29.88 -13.51 -15.26
N MET A 321 28.71 -13.47 -14.59
CA MET A 321 27.61 -14.39 -14.89
C MET A 321 27.06 -14.21 -16.30
N MET A 322 26.93 -12.97 -16.77
CA MET A 322 26.49 -12.66 -18.13
C MET A 322 27.48 -13.24 -19.18
N GLN A 323 28.79 -13.09 -18.94
CA GLN A 323 29.80 -13.67 -19.84
C GLN A 323 29.71 -15.20 -19.89
N GLN A 324 29.56 -15.85 -18.74
CA GLN A 324 29.43 -17.30 -18.67
C GLN A 324 28.15 -17.78 -19.38
N LEU A 325 27.00 -17.12 -19.18
CA LEU A 325 25.75 -17.46 -19.86
C LEU A 325 25.84 -17.24 -21.39
N ASN A 326 26.50 -16.17 -21.82
CA ASN A 326 26.74 -15.89 -23.25
C ASN A 326 27.57 -16.98 -23.92
N VAL A 327 28.60 -17.55 -23.24
CA VAL A 327 29.36 -18.71 -23.74
C VAL A 327 28.46 -19.91 -24.00
N HIS A 328 27.43 -20.08 -23.17
CA HIS A 328 26.39 -21.11 -23.38
C HIS A 328 25.32 -20.71 -24.40
N GLY A 329 25.49 -19.58 -25.12
CA GLY A 329 24.55 -19.10 -26.15
C GLY A 329 23.24 -18.53 -25.61
N ILE A 330 23.20 -18.11 -24.35
CA ILE A 330 22.08 -17.41 -23.75
C ILE A 330 22.33 -15.91 -23.91
N LYS A 331 21.41 -15.20 -24.56
CA LYS A 331 21.51 -13.75 -24.73
C LYS A 331 21.26 -13.05 -23.41
N THR A 332 22.18 -12.15 -23.01
CA THR A 332 22.06 -11.42 -21.75
C THR A 332 22.12 -9.91 -21.97
N GLU A 333 21.36 -9.14 -21.19
CA GLU A 333 21.37 -7.68 -21.19
C GLU A 333 21.27 -7.12 -19.75
N LEU A 334 21.67 -5.86 -19.57
CA LEU A 334 21.47 -5.14 -18.31
C LEU A 334 20.12 -4.43 -18.33
N LEU A 335 19.32 -4.62 -17.28
CA LEU A 335 18.06 -3.93 -17.08
C LEU A 335 17.94 -3.52 -15.60
N SER A 336 18.02 -2.23 -15.33
CA SER A 336 17.67 -1.72 -14.00
C SER A 336 16.17 -1.45 -13.92
N VAL A 337 15.50 -2.15 -13.03
CA VAL A 337 14.07 -1.97 -12.77
C VAL A 337 13.81 -0.57 -12.24
N ALA A 338 12.93 0.15 -12.89
CA ALA A 338 12.58 1.53 -12.59
C ALA A 338 11.06 1.70 -12.49
N LYS A 339 10.61 2.85 -12.01
CA LYS A 339 9.19 3.19 -11.80
C LYS A 339 8.30 2.83 -13.00
N LYS A 340 8.73 3.13 -14.23
CA LYS A 340 7.96 2.81 -15.45
C LYS A 340 7.65 1.31 -15.58
N HIS A 341 8.58 0.43 -15.22
CA HIS A 341 8.39 -1.02 -15.31
C HIS A 341 7.33 -1.49 -14.30
N TYR A 342 7.33 -0.91 -13.12
CA TYR A 342 6.28 -1.14 -12.13
C TYR A 342 4.92 -0.56 -12.54
N GLU A 343 4.90 0.57 -13.27
CA GLU A 343 3.67 1.13 -13.84
C GLU A 343 3.07 0.18 -14.89
N ASP A 344 3.90 -0.45 -15.74
CA ASP A 344 3.47 -1.48 -16.69
C ASP A 344 2.93 -2.74 -15.97
N LEU A 345 3.62 -3.19 -14.92
CA LEU A 345 3.16 -4.29 -14.08
C LEU A 345 1.83 -3.97 -13.39
N SER A 346 1.69 -2.75 -12.87
CA SER A 346 0.45 -2.28 -12.23
C SER A 346 -0.73 -2.25 -13.20
N LEU A 347 -0.48 -1.83 -14.43
CA LEU A 347 -1.49 -1.85 -15.49
C LEU A 347 -1.91 -3.29 -15.81
N ALA A 348 -0.94 -4.20 -15.97
CA ALA A 348 -1.22 -5.61 -16.24
C ALA A 348 -2.01 -6.29 -15.11
N LEU A 349 -1.75 -5.94 -13.84
CA LEU A 349 -2.52 -6.40 -12.68
C LEU A 349 -3.96 -5.83 -12.68
N THR A 350 -4.08 -4.52 -12.92
CA THR A 350 -5.39 -3.84 -12.95
C THR A 350 -6.30 -4.40 -14.03
N GLU A 351 -5.73 -4.73 -15.18
CA GLU A 351 -6.44 -5.28 -16.35
C GLU A 351 -6.54 -6.81 -16.32
N GLU A 352 -6.10 -7.47 -15.25
CA GLU A 352 -6.16 -8.93 -15.06
C GLU A 352 -5.44 -9.73 -16.16
N ARG A 353 -4.39 -9.13 -16.72
CA ARG A 353 -3.60 -9.72 -17.82
C ARG A 353 -2.38 -10.49 -17.36
N ILE A 354 -2.12 -10.56 -16.06
CA ILE A 354 -0.98 -11.28 -15.49
C ILE A 354 -1.45 -12.36 -14.54
N SER A 355 -0.74 -13.49 -14.54
CA SER A 355 -0.92 -14.55 -13.56
C SER A 355 0.42 -15.21 -13.22
N GLY A 356 0.55 -15.74 -12.00
CA GLY A 356 1.79 -16.33 -11.53
C GLY A 356 1.62 -17.21 -10.29
N PRO A 357 2.74 -17.76 -9.76
CA PRO A 357 2.73 -18.64 -8.60
C PRO A 357 2.37 -17.89 -7.31
N GLN A 358 1.66 -18.57 -6.41
CA GLN A 358 1.28 -18.06 -5.09
C GLN A 358 2.47 -18.10 -4.13
N ILE A 359 3.35 -17.13 -4.20
CA ILE A 359 4.49 -16.98 -3.30
C ILE A 359 4.20 -15.85 -2.32
N GLN A 360 4.00 -16.20 -1.03
CA GLN A 360 3.61 -15.21 -0.03
C GLN A 360 4.59 -14.05 0.08
N LEU A 361 5.90 -14.32 0.02
CA LEU A 361 6.94 -13.28 0.06
C LEU A 361 6.79 -12.29 -1.10
N LEU A 362 6.51 -12.76 -2.32
CA LEU A 362 6.27 -11.90 -3.48
C LEU A 362 5.02 -11.02 -3.29
N ILE A 363 3.93 -11.62 -2.80
CA ILE A 363 2.69 -10.90 -2.52
C ILE A 363 2.93 -9.82 -1.45
N ASP A 364 3.64 -10.16 -0.38
CA ASP A 364 3.96 -9.23 0.70
C ASP A 364 4.87 -8.10 0.23
N GLU A 365 5.88 -8.39 -0.60
CA GLU A 365 6.74 -7.37 -1.22
C GLU A 365 5.91 -6.41 -2.08
N LEU A 366 5.10 -6.91 -3.02
CA LEU A 366 4.28 -6.08 -3.90
C LEU A 366 3.36 -5.16 -3.10
N LEU A 367 2.72 -5.66 -2.04
CA LEU A 367 1.81 -4.89 -1.20
C LEU A 367 2.52 -3.87 -0.28
N GLN A 368 3.82 -4.07 -0.03
CA GLN A 368 4.62 -3.16 0.79
C GLN A 368 5.35 -2.09 -0.02
N LEU A 369 5.43 -2.23 -1.35
CA LEU A 369 6.08 -1.24 -2.21
C LEU A 369 5.40 0.12 -2.10
N ARG A 370 6.22 1.17 -2.02
CA ARG A 370 5.81 2.56 -1.82
C ARG A 370 6.42 3.47 -2.88
N ILE A 371 5.70 4.54 -3.18
CA ILE A 371 6.23 5.63 -4.00
C ILE A 371 7.07 6.53 -3.11
N ASN A 372 8.36 6.61 -3.37
CA ASN A 372 9.26 7.55 -2.71
C ASN A 372 9.86 8.48 -3.76
N LYS A 373 9.27 9.68 -3.91
CA LYS A 373 9.57 10.64 -4.99
C LYS A 373 9.39 9.97 -6.37
N ASP A 374 10.48 9.74 -7.10
CA ASP A 374 10.47 9.13 -8.44
C ASP A 374 10.90 7.65 -8.44
N LYS A 375 10.97 7.03 -7.27
CA LYS A 375 11.37 5.62 -7.13
C LYS A 375 10.27 4.80 -6.46
N ILE A 376 10.19 3.54 -6.87
CA ILE A 376 9.43 2.52 -6.13
C ILE A 376 10.41 1.82 -5.22
N ASP A 377 10.08 1.78 -3.93
CA ASP A 377 10.97 1.22 -2.92
C ASP A 377 10.18 0.52 -1.80
N HIS A 378 10.85 -0.28 -1.02
CA HIS A 378 10.30 -0.98 0.13
C HIS A 378 10.51 -0.19 1.44
N PRO A 379 9.73 -0.42 2.52
CA PRO A 379 10.00 0.12 3.85
C PRO A 379 11.33 -0.45 4.40
N ARG A 380 11.94 0.25 5.37
CA ARG A 380 13.27 -0.07 5.93
C ARG A 380 13.50 -1.54 6.36
N LYS A 381 12.46 -2.29 6.68
CA LYS A 381 12.51 -3.71 7.07
C LYS A 381 11.92 -4.65 6.00
N GLY A 382 11.68 -4.15 4.80
CA GLY A 382 11.17 -4.94 3.68
C GLY A 382 12.27 -5.36 2.72
N SER A 383 11.90 -6.09 1.69
CA SER A 383 12.67 -6.37 0.49
C SER A 383 11.82 -6.11 -0.75
N LYS A 384 12.44 -6.11 -1.92
CA LYS A 384 11.75 -5.99 -3.21
C LYS A 384 12.37 -6.89 -4.30
N ASP A 385 13.24 -7.80 -3.89
CA ASP A 385 14.07 -8.59 -4.79
C ASP A 385 13.22 -9.51 -5.68
N LEU A 386 12.17 -10.14 -5.11
CA LEU A 386 11.25 -10.97 -5.89
C LEU A 386 10.37 -10.09 -6.79
N SER A 387 9.93 -8.95 -6.29
CA SER A 387 9.12 -8.02 -7.06
C SER A 387 9.91 -7.36 -8.19
N ASP A 388 11.19 -7.01 -7.98
CA ASP A 388 12.10 -6.53 -9.04
C ASP A 388 12.35 -7.64 -10.09
N ALA A 389 12.58 -8.89 -9.66
CA ALA A 389 12.75 -10.02 -10.58
C ALA A 389 11.50 -10.25 -11.44
N VAL A 390 10.31 -10.28 -10.85
CA VAL A 390 9.04 -10.41 -11.60
C VAL A 390 8.83 -9.22 -12.53
N CYS A 391 8.99 -8.01 -12.03
CA CYS A 391 8.80 -6.78 -12.81
C CYS A 391 9.73 -6.74 -14.03
N GLY A 392 11.02 -7.10 -13.86
CA GLY A 392 11.98 -7.16 -14.93
C GLY A 392 11.69 -8.26 -15.97
N SER A 393 11.18 -9.44 -15.55
CA SER A 393 10.81 -10.51 -16.47
C SER A 393 9.57 -10.18 -17.32
N VAL A 394 8.63 -9.40 -16.76
CA VAL A 394 7.35 -9.01 -17.39
C VAL A 394 7.54 -7.89 -18.41
N TYR A 395 8.53 -7.03 -18.23
CA TYR A 395 8.73 -5.84 -19.05
C TYR A 395 9.12 -6.15 -20.51
N HIS A 396 9.80 -7.25 -20.80
CA HIS A 396 10.26 -7.66 -22.14
C HIS A 396 9.17 -8.31 -22.98
#